data_992c5921c5b8b3a3b2a6116a1acbfaca
#
_entry.id   992c5921c5b8b3a3b2a6116a1acbfaca
#
_cell.length_a   1.000
_cell.length_b   1.000
_cell.length_c   1.000
_cell.angle_alpha   90.00
_cell.angle_beta   90.00
_cell.angle_gamma   90.00
#
_symmetry.space_group_name_H-M   'P 1'
#
loop_
_entity.id
_entity.type
_entity.pdbx_description
1 polymer ?
#
loop_
_entity_poly.entity_id
_entity_poly.type
_entity_poly.pdbx_seq_one_letter_code
_entity_poly.pdbx_strand_id
1 'polypeptide(L)'
;MDILLVDDSRTMRMIVQRAIRQAGYRGLVVGEAENGRQALEQLAKEEPKLILSDWNMPEMSGIELLKAVRTNNKVPFGFITSEGSPEIRELAMDNGASFLITKPFSPEDVQDALSPILGSC
;
A
#
# COMPACT_ATOMS: atom_id res chain seq x y z
N MET A 1 2.86 -2.50 -13.84
CA MET A 1 3.43 -1.94 -12.61
C MET A 1 3.58 -3.01 -11.54
N ASP A 2 4.61 -2.87 -10.73
CA ASP A 2 4.84 -3.82 -9.63
C ASP A 2 4.06 -3.43 -8.39
N ILE A 3 4.04 -2.14 -8.07
CA ILE A 3 3.34 -1.58 -6.90
C ILE A 3 2.43 -0.45 -7.35
N LEU A 4 1.21 -0.43 -6.84
CA LEU A 4 0.33 0.72 -6.94
C LEU A 4 0.32 1.42 -5.58
N LEU A 5 0.83 2.63 -5.53
CA LEU A 5 0.95 3.44 -4.32
C LEU A 5 -0.19 4.45 -4.26
N VAL A 6 -1.01 4.36 -3.22
CA VAL A 6 -2.21 5.18 -3.06
C VAL A 6 -2.07 6.07 -1.82
N ASP A 7 -1.97 7.37 -2.04
CA ASP A 7 -1.85 8.36 -0.97
C ASP A 7 -2.21 9.72 -1.57
N ASP A 8 -2.99 10.52 -0.87
CA ASP A 8 -3.38 11.84 -1.34
C ASP A 8 -2.25 12.87 -1.26
N SER A 9 -1.19 12.55 -0.53
CA SER A 9 -0.01 13.42 -0.39
C SER A 9 1.08 13.03 -1.38
N ARG A 10 1.38 13.93 -2.31
CA ARG A 10 2.48 13.73 -3.27
C ARG A 10 3.81 13.57 -2.53
N THR A 11 4.04 14.39 -1.50
CA THR A 11 5.27 14.31 -0.69
C THR A 11 5.40 12.94 -0.05
N MET A 12 4.32 12.41 0.50
CA MET A 12 4.33 11.08 1.10
C MET A 12 4.61 9.99 0.07
N ARG A 13 4.03 10.09 -1.13
CA ARG A 13 4.32 9.13 -2.18
C ARG A 13 5.81 9.14 -2.55
N MET A 14 6.43 10.30 -2.60
CA MET A 14 7.87 10.41 -2.85
C MET A 14 8.70 9.77 -1.74
N ILE A 15 8.31 9.99 -0.49
CA ILE A 15 9.00 9.42 0.68
C ILE A 15 8.91 7.89 0.65
N VAL A 16 7.73 7.35 0.38
CA VAL A 16 7.53 5.90 0.31
C VAL A 16 8.32 5.28 -0.83
N GLN A 17 8.32 5.89 -2.01
CA GLN A 17 9.10 5.39 -3.14
C GLN A 17 10.59 5.38 -2.83
N ARG A 18 11.08 6.42 -2.16
CA ARG A 18 12.48 6.49 -1.72
C ARG A 18 12.80 5.36 -0.74
N ALA A 19 11.91 5.12 0.23
CA ALA A 19 12.08 4.05 1.20
C ALA A 19 12.12 2.66 0.54
N ILE A 20 11.30 2.45 -0.48
CA ILE A 20 11.30 1.21 -1.27
C ILE A 20 12.66 0.99 -1.91
N ARG A 21 13.23 2.03 -2.53
CA ARG A 21 14.57 1.95 -3.13
C ARG A 21 15.64 1.71 -2.08
N GLN A 22 15.55 2.40 -0.94
CA GLN A 22 16.51 2.24 0.16
C GLN A 22 16.43 0.85 0.81
N ALA A 23 15.27 0.21 0.72
CA ALA A 23 15.09 -1.17 1.19
C ALA A 23 15.72 -2.19 0.25
N GLY A 24 16.24 -1.75 -0.89
CA GLY A 24 16.91 -2.60 -1.87
C GLY A 24 16.08 -2.92 -3.11
N TYR A 25 14.83 -2.51 -3.17
CA TYR A 25 13.94 -2.77 -4.31
C TYR A 25 14.12 -1.69 -5.36
N ARG A 26 15.17 -1.82 -6.15
CA ARG A 26 15.47 -0.89 -7.24
C ARG A 26 14.93 -1.46 -8.56
N GLY A 27 14.45 -0.57 -9.40
CA GLY A 27 13.92 -0.98 -10.69
C GLY A 27 12.49 -1.44 -10.70
N LEU A 28 11.78 -1.36 -9.58
CA LEU A 28 10.34 -1.62 -9.55
C LEU A 28 9.59 -0.49 -10.23
N VAL A 29 8.56 -0.85 -10.99
CA VAL A 29 7.66 0.13 -11.60
C VAL A 29 6.54 0.42 -10.60
N VAL A 30 6.50 1.65 -10.10
CA VAL A 30 5.54 2.10 -9.11
C VAL A 30 4.54 3.05 -9.77
N GLY A 31 3.26 2.63 -9.81
CA GLY A 31 2.18 3.50 -10.22
C GLY A 31 1.67 4.28 -9.03
N GLU A 32 1.08 5.44 -9.26
CA GLU A 32 0.58 6.31 -8.19
C GLU A 32 -0.90 6.62 -8.40
N ALA A 33 -1.63 6.71 -7.30
CA ALA A 33 -3.01 7.17 -7.28
C ALA A 33 -3.18 8.12 -6.09
N GLU A 34 -3.96 9.17 -6.27
CA GLU A 34 -4.19 10.19 -5.25
C GLU A 34 -5.36 9.86 -4.33
N ASN A 35 -6.20 8.92 -4.74
CA ASN A 35 -7.39 8.54 -3.97
C ASN A 35 -7.84 7.14 -4.39
N GLY A 36 -8.83 6.61 -3.66
CA GLY A 36 -9.32 5.25 -3.90
C GLY A 36 -9.97 5.06 -5.27
N ARG A 37 -10.65 6.09 -5.77
CA ARG A 37 -11.29 6.01 -7.10
C ARG A 37 -10.24 5.84 -8.20
N GLN A 38 -9.18 6.65 -8.16
CA GLN A 38 -8.08 6.52 -9.11
C GLN A 38 -7.41 5.16 -9.00
N ALA A 39 -7.25 4.66 -7.79
CA ALA A 39 -6.66 3.33 -7.55
C ALA A 39 -7.51 2.24 -8.21
N LEU A 40 -8.82 2.29 -8.06
CA LEU A 40 -9.71 1.31 -8.67
C LEU A 40 -9.69 1.39 -10.19
N GLU A 41 -9.61 2.59 -10.75
CA GLU A 41 -9.49 2.80 -12.19
C GLU A 41 -8.20 2.18 -12.74
N GLN A 42 -7.08 2.38 -12.05
CA GLN A 42 -5.80 1.80 -12.47
C GLN A 42 -5.77 0.29 -12.31
N LEU A 43 -6.35 -0.23 -11.23
CA LEU A 43 -6.44 -1.67 -11.00
C LEU A 43 -7.23 -2.36 -12.12
N ALA A 44 -8.26 -1.71 -12.64
CA ALA A 44 -9.05 -2.24 -13.74
C ALA A 44 -8.26 -2.33 -15.05
N LYS A 45 -7.24 -1.49 -15.21
CA LYS A 45 -6.41 -1.46 -16.42
C LYS A 45 -5.21 -2.39 -16.33
N GLU A 46 -4.58 -2.45 -15.17
CA GLU A 46 -3.37 -3.23 -14.95
C GLU A 46 -3.27 -3.64 -13.49
N GLU A 47 -3.19 -4.93 -13.24
CA GLU A 47 -3.08 -5.44 -11.88
C GLU A 47 -1.62 -5.36 -11.40
N PRO A 48 -1.35 -4.67 -10.29
CA PRO A 48 -0.02 -4.66 -9.70
C PRO A 48 0.22 -5.97 -8.90
N LYS A 49 1.45 -6.16 -8.48
CA LYS A 49 1.78 -7.27 -7.58
C LYS A 49 1.41 -6.95 -6.13
N LEU A 50 1.29 -5.66 -5.82
CA LEU A 50 1.00 -5.17 -4.48
C LEU A 50 0.36 -3.79 -4.55
N ILE A 51 -0.66 -3.55 -3.73
CA ILE A 51 -1.20 -2.21 -3.50
C ILE A 51 -0.70 -1.75 -2.14
N LEU A 52 -0.09 -0.56 -2.08
CA LEU A 52 0.29 0.12 -0.84
C LEU A 52 -0.59 1.33 -0.68
N SER A 53 -1.33 1.42 0.40
CA SER A 53 -2.28 2.51 0.61
C SER A 53 -2.13 3.16 1.97
N ASP A 54 -2.33 4.48 2.02
CA ASP A 54 -2.53 5.17 3.28
C ASP A 54 -3.91 4.78 3.83
N TRP A 55 -4.10 4.95 5.14
CA TRP A 55 -5.37 4.68 5.81
C TRP A 55 -6.34 5.84 5.65
N ASN A 56 -5.85 7.06 5.88
CA ASN A 56 -6.67 8.26 5.84
C ASN A 56 -6.54 8.96 4.49
N MET A 57 -7.61 8.94 3.70
CA MET A 57 -7.67 9.62 2.41
C MET A 57 -9.04 10.27 2.25
N PRO A 58 -9.14 11.38 1.49
CA PRO A 58 -10.44 12.00 1.26
C PRO A 58 -11.33 11.10 0.40
N GLU A 59 -12.64 11.25 0.58
CA GLU A 59 -13.70 10.56 -0.15
C GLU A 59 -13.79 9.07 0.14
N MET A 60 -12.69 8.33 0.01
CA MET A 60 -12.63 6.89 0.28
C MET A 60 -11.41 6.60 1.13
N SER A 61 -11.62 6.07 2.34
CA SER A 61 -10.51 5.69 3.21
C SER A 61 -9.79 4.46 2.68
N GLY A 62 -8.60 4.18 3.23
CA GLY A 62 -7.83 3.01 2.83
C GLY A 62 -8.56 1.70 3.11
N ILE A 63 -9.30 1.61 4.23
CA ILE A 63 -10.06 0.40 4.54
C ILE A 63 -11.25 0.23 3.58
N GLU A 64 -11.88 1.32 3.17
CA GLU A 64 -12.95 1.26 2.18
C GLU A 64 -12.41 0.80 0.83
N LEU A 65 -11.21 1.27 0.45
CA LEU A 65 -10.54 0.83 -0.77
C LEU A 65 -10.24 -0.67 -0.70
N LEU A 66 -9.71 -1.15 0.41
CA LEU A 66 -9.42 -2.57 0.60
C LEU A 66 -10.70 -3.41 0.42
N LYS A 67 -11.79 -3.01 1.05
CA LYS A 67 -13.06 -3.71 0.91
C LYS A 67 -13.54 -3.75 -0.54
N ALA A 68 -13.42 -2.62 -1.25
CA ALA A 68 -13.79 -2.54 -2.66
C ALA A 68 -12.94 -3.48 -3.52
N VAL A 69 -11.62 -3.50 -3.28
CA VAL A 69 -10.70 -4.40 -4.00
C VAL A 69 -11.06 -5.85 -3.72
N ARG A 70 -11.36 -6.20 -2.50
CA ARG A 70 -11.64 -7.59 -2.08
C ARG A 70 -12.96 -8.14 -2.60
N THR A 71 -13.84 -7.29 -3.15
CA THR A 71 -15.09 -7.79 -3.76
C THR A 71 -14.81 -8.79 -4.86
N ASN A 72 -13.75 -8.60 -5.64
CA ASN A 72 -13.46 -9.48 -6.78
C ASN A 72 -11.96 -9.66 -7.06
N ASN A 73 -11.09 -9.28 -6.13
CA ASN A 73 -9.65 -9.33 -6.36
C ASN A 73 -8.90 -9.70 -5.08
N LYS A 74 -7.88 -10.55 -5.21
CA LYS A 74 -7.07 -11.02 -4.09
C LYS A 74 -5.65 -10.45 -4.14
N VAL A 75 -5.42 -9.39 -4.91
CA VAL A 75 -4.10 -8.77 -5.01
C VAL A 75 -3.60 -8.41 -3.60
N PRO A 76 -2.33 -8.69 -3.28
CA PRO A 76 -1.76 -8.28 -1.99
C PRO A 76 -1.96 -6.79 -1.73
N PHE A 77 -2.34 -6.46 -0.50
CA PHE A 77 -2.68 -5.10 -0.11
C PHE A 77 -2.09 -4.81 1.26
N GLY A 78 -1.25 -3.78 1.34
CA GLY A 78 -0.65 -3.35 2.59
C GLY A 78 -0.95 -1.90 2.89
N PHE A 79 -0.92 -1.55 4.17
CA PHE A 79 -1.12 -0.18 4.62
C PHE A 79 0.17 0.45 5.11
N ILE A 80 0.31 1.76 4.86
CA ILE A 80 1.33 2.60 5.48
C ILE A 80 0.57 3.77 6.12
N THR A 81 0.56 3.85 7.45
CA THR A 81 -0.29 4.79 8.16
C THR A 81 0.36 5.29 9.44
N SER A 82 -0.03 6.49 9.88
CA SER A 82 0.35 6.99 11.20
C SER A 82 -0.50 6.38 12.32
N GLU A 83 -1.56 5.66 11.97
CA GLU A 83 -2.48 5.05 12.93
C GLU A 83 -2.24 3.55 13.04
N GLY A 84 -1.45 3.14 14.04
CA GLY A 84 -1.10 1.74 14.22
C GLY A 84 -1.67 1.09 15.48
N SER A 85 -2.85 1.53 15.94
CA SER A 85 -3.48 0.93 17.10
C SER A 85 -3.82 -0.54 16.86
N PRO A 86 -3.92 -1.37 17.93
CA PRO A 86 -4.33 -2.77 17.76
C PRO A 86 -5.67 -2.92 17.05
N GLU A 87 -6.61 -2.02 17.28
CA GLU A 87 -7.93 -2.05 16.65
C GLU A 87 -7.81 -1.82 15.13
N ILE A 88 -6.98 -0.88 14.73
CA ILE A 88 -6.74 -0.57 13.31
C ILE A 88 -6.05 -1.75 12.61
N ARG A 89 -5.04 -2.34 13.26
CA ARG A 89 -4.35 -3.52 12.73
C ARG A 89 -5.31 -4.69 12.55
N GLU A 90 -6.13 -4.95 13.55
CA GLU A 90 -7.10 -6.05 13.51
C GLU A 90 -8.11 -5.82 12.38
N LEU A 91 -8.63 -4.60 12.26
CA LEU A 91 -9.57 -4.25 11.19
C LEU A 91 -8.95 -4.46 9.80
N ALA A 92 -7.70 -4.04 9.63
CA ALA A 92 -6.98 -4.23 8.37
C ALA A 92 -6.84 -5.72 8.04
N MET A 93 -6.34 -6.51 8.97
CA MET A 93 -6.09 -7.93 8.75
C MET A 93 -7.38 -8.71 8.54
N ASP A 94 -8.44 -8.38 9.28
CA ASP A 94 -9.74 -9.02 9.14
C ASP A 94 -10.37 -8.78 7.77
N ASN A 95 -10.00 -7.69 7.11
CA ASN A 95 -10.49 -7.37 5.77
C ASN A 95 -9.53 -7.81 4.66
N GLY A 96 -8.48 -8.54 5.02
CA GLY A 96 -7.61 -9.17 4.04
C GLY A 96 -6.36 -8.38 3.67
N ALA A 97 -5.91 -7.46 4.53
CA ALA A 97 -4.62 -6.80 4.35
C ALA A 97 -3.49 -7.79 4.62
N SER A 98 -2.39 -7.65 3.88
CA SER A 98 -1.20 -8.48 4.07
C SER A 98 -0.31 -7.97 5.19
N PHE A 99 -0.29 -6.64 5.40
CA PHE A 99 0.52 -6.01 6.44
C PHE A 99 0.06 -4.59 6.70
N LEU A 100 0.56 -4.02 7.80
CA LEU A 100 0.37 -2.61 8.13
C LEU A 100 1.67 -2.07 8.70
N ILE A 101 2.22 -1.06 8.06
CA ILE A 101 3.43 -0.36 8.49
C ILE A 101 3.03 0.96 9.12
N THR A 102 3.57 1.28 10.30
CA THR A 102 3.29 2.55 10.98
C THR A 102 4.38 3.59 10.66
N LYS A 103 3.95 4.82 10.49
CA LYS A 103 4.87 5.97 10.34
C LYS A 103 5.30 6.46 11.73
N PRO A 104 6.56 6.83 11.94
CA PRO A 104 7.66 6.77 10.98
C PRO A 104 8.15 5.33 10.78
N PHE A 105 8.65 5.02 9.59
CA PHE A 105 9.13 3.70 9.25
C PHE A 105 10.57 3.75 8.72
N SER A 106 11.29 2.64 8.85
CA SER A 106 12.64 2.50 8.33
C SER A 106 12.64 1.71 7.02
N PRO A 107 13.75 1.74 6.25
CA PRO A 107 13.89 0.85 5.10
C PRO A 107 13.76 -0.63 5.47
N GLU A 108 14.23 -1.03 6.67
CA GLU A 108 14.08 -2.41 7.14
C GLU A 108 12.62 -2.79 7.34
N ASP A 109 11.79 -1.87 7.85
CA ASP A 109 10.35 -2.11 7.99
C ASP A 109 9.71 -2.38 6.64
N VAL A 110 10.11 -1.62 5.63
CA VAL A 110 9.62 -1.79 4.25
C VAL A 110 10.08 -3.14 3.70
N GLN A 111 11.36 -3.46 3.86
CA GLN A 111 11.91 -4.73 3.37
C GLN A 111 11.20 -5.92 4.01
N ASP A 112 10.99 -5.90 5.32
CA ASP A 112 10.32 -6.96 6.05
C ASP A 112 8.89 -7.17 5.54
N ALA A 113 8.19 -6.10 5.20
CA ALA A 113 6.82 -6.16 4.71
C ALA A 113 6.76 -6.64 3.25
N LEU A 114 7.68 -6.20 2.39
CA LEU A 114 7.65 -6.50 0.97
C LEU A 114 8.23 -7.86 0.61
N SER A 115 9.21 -8.36 1.36
CA SER A 115 9.91 -9.59 0.98
C SER A 115 8.98 -10.82 0.90
N PRO A 116 7.98 -11.03 1.75
CA PRO A 116 7.07 -12.15 1.59
C PRO A 116 6.22 -12.08 0.32
N ILE A 117 6.05 -10.89 -0.24
CA ILE A 117 5.17 -10.66 -1.40
C ILE A 117 5.97 -10.57 -2.69
N LEU A 118 7.05 -9.79 -2.67
CA LEU A 118 7.85 -9.49 -3.87
C LEU A 118 9.15 -10.29 -3.96
N GLY A 119 9.48 -11.02 -2.91
CA GLY A 119 10.73 -11.73 -2.82
C GLY A 119 11.87 -10.83 -2.33
N SER A 120 13.03 -11.44 -2.13
CA SER A 120 14.21 -10.71 -1.67
C SER A 120 14.69 -9.73 -2.73
N CYS A 121 15.18 -8.59 -2.27
CA CYS A 121 15.80 -7.61 -3.16
C CYS A 121 17.23 -8.00 -3.53
#